data_46f7a5e85829df536b35ea7fbd86b1b7
#
_entry.id   46f7a5e85829df536b35ea7fbd86b1b7
#
_cell.length_a   1.000
_cell.length_b   1.000
_cell.length_c   1.000
_cell.angle_alpha   90.00
_cell.angle_beta   90.00
_cell.angle_gamma   90.00
#
_symmetry.space_group_name_H-M   'P 1'
#
loop_
_entity.id
_entity.type
_entity.pdbx_description
1 polymer ?
#
loop_
_entity_poly.entity_id
_entity_poly.type
_entity_poly.pdbx_seq_one_letter_code
_entity_poly.pdbx_strand_id
1 'polypeptide(L)'
;MNQIIIIGRLTRDPEIRYTQSEKAVCSMTVAVDRPRQAGKEKETDFIRVQAWEKTAENCEKFLAKGSMVAVQGQLRQNTYEKDGEKKSTYIVRADRVEFIGPKVEKQERSEAPDDFQEINEEVPF
;
A
#
# COMPACT_ATOMS: atom_id res chain seq x y z
N MET A 1 -20.23 -10.65 -6.06
CA MET A 1 -19.91 -9.36 -5.41
C MET A 1 -18.53 -9.47 -4.81
N ASN A 2 -17.70 -8.49 -5.05
CA ASN A 2 -16.32 -8.51 -4.59
C ASN A 2 -15.98 -7.12 -4.05
N GLN A 3 -15.99 -6.98 -2.75
CA GLN A 3 -15.77 -5.69 -2.14
C GLN A 3 -15.00 -5.86 -0.86
N ILE A 4 -14.00 -5.02 -0.66
CA ILE A 4 -13.20 -5.07 0.54
C ILE A 4 -12.97 -3.65 1.01
N ILE A 5 -13.00 -3.44 2.31
CA ILE A 5 -12.76 -2.14 2.90
C ILE A 5 -11.74 -2.33 4.00
N ILE A 6 -10.65 -1.56 3.94
CA ILE A 6 -9.63 -1.66 4.97
C ILE A 6 -9.24 -0.27 5.42
N ILE A 7 -8.82 -0.16 6.66
CA ILE A 7 -8.35 1.09 7.22
C ILE A 7 -7.03 0.78 7.91
N GLY A 8 -6.03 1.55 7.57
CA GLY A 8 -4.72 1.34 8.17
C GLY A 8 -3.76 2.43 7.78
N ARG A 9 -2.48 2.19 8.05
CA ARG A 9 -1.45 3.18 7.80
C ARG A 9 -0.51 2.70 6.74
N LEU A 10 0.00 3.64 5.93
CA LEU A 10 0.96 3.27 4.91
C LEU A 10 2.29 2.93 5.57
N THR A 11 2.92 1.88 5.11
CA THR A 11 4.20 1.45 5.66
C THR A 11 5.37 2.16 5.02
N ARG A 12 5.12 2.79 3.86
CA ARG A 12 6.14 3.56 3.18
C ARG A 12 5.44 4.55 2.26
N ASP A 13 6.20 5.45 1.65
CA ASP A 13 5.61 6.41 0.75
C ASP A 13 5.02 5.69 -0.45
N PRO A 14 3.92 6.19 -0.99
CA PRO A 14 3.31 5.57 -2.17
C PRO A 14 4.26 5.64 -3.35
N GLU A 15 4.27 4.61 -4.16
CA GLU A 15 5.14 4.56 -5.31
C GLU A 15 4.30 4.60 -6.56
N ILE A 16 4.52 5.57 -7.43
CA ILE A 16 3.73 5.69 -8.64
C ILE A 16 4.54 5.27 -9.85
N ARG A 17 3.91 4.58 -10.75
CA ARG A 17 4.53 4.17 -12.00
C ARG A 17 3.52 4.36 -13.10
N TYR A 18 4.01 4.34 -14.34
CA TYR A 18 3.13 4.49 -15.48
C TYR A 18 3.22 3.26 -16.37
N THR A 19 2.09 2.82 -16.88
CA THR A 19 2.06 1.66 -17.75
C THR A 19 2.48 2.07 -19.16
N GLN A 20 2.57 1.12 -20.05
CA GLN A 20 2.93 1.41 -21.41
C GLN A 20 1.90 2.33 -22.07
N SER A 21 0.65 2.24 -21.67
CA SER A 21 -0.35 3.14 -22.19
C SER A 21 -0.41 4.41 -21.36
N GLU A 22 0.62 4.65 -20.55
CA GLU A 22 0.75 5.89 -19.78
C GLU A 22 -0.33 6.09 -18.74
N LYS A 23 -0.83 5.02 -18.17
CA LYS A 23 -1.78 5.15 -17.09
C LYS A 23 -1.04 5.07 -15.77
N ALA A 24 -1.38 5.94 -14.86
CA ALA A 24 -0.73 5.99 -13.57
C ALA A 24 -1.21 4.85 -12.68
N VAL A 25 -0.27 4.19 -12.02
CA VAL A 25 -0.58 3.13 -11.07
C VAL A 25 0.22 3.42 -9.82
N CYS A 26 -0.45 3.52 -8.69
CA CYS A 26 0.21 3.80 -7.43
C CYS A 26 0.14 2.55 -6.57
N SER A 27 1.29 2.10 -6.09
CA SER A 27 1.36 0.93 -5.24
C SER A 27 1.61 1.36 -3.81
N MET A 28 0.86 0.78 -2.90
CA MET A 28 0.96 1.13 -1.50
C MET A 28 0.84 -0.15 -0.68
N THR A 29 1.39 -0.13 0.51
CA THR A 29 1.20 -1.22 1.45
C THR A 29 0.59 -0.63 2.71
N VAL A 30 -0.56 -1.16 3.08
CA VAL A 30 -1.31 -0.66 4.22
C VAL A 30 -1.21 -1.67 5.35
N ALA A 31 -0.81 -1.19 6.51
CA ALA A 31 -0.72 -2.04 7.69
C ALA A 31 -2.02 -1.94 8.46
N VAL A 32 -2.67 -3.07 8.64
CA VAL A 32 -3.95 -3.13 9.33
C VAL A 32 -3.77 -3.98 10.57
N ASP A 33 -4.02 -3.39 11.72
CA ASP A 33 -3.85 -4.10 12.97
C ASP A 33 -5.05 -4.99 13.23
N ARG A 34 -4.78 -6.19 13.68
CA ARG A 34 -5.87 -7.06 14.05
C ARG A 34 -6.35 -6.68 15.44
N PRO A 35 -7.61 -6.98 15.76
CA PRO A 35 -8.10 -6.71 17.10
C PRO A 35 -7.25 -7.47 18.10
N ARG A 36 -6.81 -6.79 19.13
CA ARG A 36 -5.93 -7.38 20.09
C ARG A 36 -6.71 -8.20 21.08
N GLN A 37 -6.25 -9.43 21.30
CA GLN A 37 -6.88 -10.28 22.29
C GLN A 37 -6.07 -10.23 23.57
N ALA A 38 -6.75 -10.36 24.68
CA ALA A 38 -6.09 -10.29 25.95
C ALA A 38 -5.03 -11.38 26.05
N GLY A 39 -3.84 -11.01 26.49
CA GLY A 39 -2.77 -11.97 26.67
C GLY A 39 -2.03 -12.34 25.42
N LYS A 40 -2.35 -11.76 24.26
CA LYS A 40 -1.66 -12.07 23.04
C LYS A 40 -0.97 -10.85 22.49
N GLU A 41 0.04 -11.10 21.68
CA GLU A 41 0.78 -10.01 21.08
C GLU A 41 -0.02 -9.41 19.95
N LYS A 42 0.31 -8.18 19.63
CA LYS A 42 -0.34 -7.47 18.56
C LYS A 42 0.09 -8.07 17.23
N GLU A 43 -0.86 -8.29 16.35
CA GLU A 43 -0.59 -8.78 15.02
C GLU A 43 -1.06 -7.77 13.99
N THR A 44 -0.32 -7.69 12.92
CA THR A 44 -0.61 -6.71 11.87
C THR A 44 -0.59 -7.42 10.52
N ASP A 45 -1.56 -7.09 9.69
CA ASP A 45 -1.58 -7.61 8.33
C ASP A 45 -1.09 -6.52 7.40
N PHE A 46 -0.23 -6.89 6.45
CA PHE A 46 0.29 -5.95 5.49
C PHE A 46 -0.38 -6.23 4.16
N ILE A 47 -1.17 -5.29 3.69
CA ILE A 47 -2.01 -5.50 2.53
C ILE A 47 -1.57 -4.61 1.40
N ARG A 48 -1.33 -5.20 0.24
CA ARG A 48 -0.94 -4.44 -0.93
C ARG A 48 -2.14 -3.85 -1.60
N VAL A 49 -2.04 -2.58 -1.95
CA VAL A 49 -3.13 -1.85 -2.58
C VAL A 49 -2.60 -1.19 -3.83
N GLN A 50 -3.36 -1.24 -4.90
CA GLN A 50 -3.04 -0.53 -6.12
C GLN A 50 -4.16 0.44 -6.43
N ALA A 51 -3.80 1.67 -6.74
CA ALA A 51 -4.74 2.68 -7.18
C ALA A 51 -4.36 3.06 -8.60
N TRP A 52 -5.34 3.48 -9.38
CA TRP A 52 -5.12 3.76 -10.80
C TRP A 52 -5.52 5.17 -11.16
N GLU A 53 -4.84 5.72 -12.17
CA GLU A 53 -5.18 7.00 -12.76
C GLU A 53 -5.33 8.14 -11.77
N LYS A 54 -6.46 8.80 -11.73
CA LYS A 54 -6.59 9.94 -10.87
C LYS A 54 -6.40 9.61 -9.41
N THR A 55 -6.91 8.48 -8.98
CA THR A 55 -6.74 8.05 -7.61
C THR A 55 -5.26 7.82 -7.32
N ALA A 56 -4.54 7.26 -8.27
CA ALA A 56 -3.12 7.01 -8.10
C ALA A 56 -2.37 8.33 -7.94
N GLU A 57 -2.70 9.32 -8.75
CA GLU A 57 -2.04 10.60 -8.68
C GLU A 57 -2.31 11.28 -7.35
N ASN A 58 -3.54 11.20 -6.87
CA ASN A 58 -3.87 11.82 -5.61
C ASN A 58 -3.16 11.13 -4.45
N CYS A 59 -3.06 9.83 -4.50
CA CYS A 59 -2.38 9.10 -3.44
C CYS A 59 -0.90 9.48 -3.41
N GLU A 60 -0.28 9.56 -4.57
CA GLU A 60 1.13 9.90 -4.61
C GLU A 60 1.35 11.32 -4.14
N LYS A 61 0.44 12.21 -4.45
CA LYS A 61 0.60 13.60 -4.13
C LYS A 61 0.34 13.91 -2.65
N PHE A 62 -0.64 13.26 -2.06
CA PHE A 62 -1.07 13.64 -0.72
C PHE A 62 -0.73 12.67 0.39
N LEU A 63 -0.25 11.48 0.09
CA LEU A 63 0.04 10.49 1.12
C LEU A 63 1.53 10.29 1.32
N ALA A 64 1.89 9.87 2.50
CA ALA A 64 3.28 9.59 2.83
C ALA A 64 3.32 8.42 3.80
N LYS A 65 4.49 7.94 4.09
CA LYS A 65 4.66 6.88 5.08
C LYS A 65 4.00 7.32 6.37
N GLY A 66 3.19 6.46 6.93
CA GLY A 66 2.48 6.77 8.18
C GLY A 66 1.11 7.36 8.00
N SER A 67 0.75 7.75 6.78
CA SER A 67 -0.58 8.32 6.55
C SER A 67 -1.64 7.26 6.78
N MET A 68 -2.76 7.66 7.35
CA MET A 68 -3.86 6.74 7.60
C MET A 68 -4.87 6.88 6.48
N VAL A 69 -5.30 5.75 5.95
CA VAL A 69 -6.22 5.74 4.83
C VAL A 69 -7.32 4.72 5.02
N ALA A 70 -8.45 4.99 4.38
CA ALA A 70 -9.53 4.02 4.27
C ALA A 70 -9.62 3.68 2.80
N VAL A 71 -9.48 2.41 2.48
CA VAL A 71 -9.47 1.96 1.10
C VAL A 71 -10.68 1.08 0.85
N GLN A 72 -11.41 1.38 -0.20
CA GLN A 72 -12.52 0.56 -0.62
C GLN A 72 -12.22 0.07 -2.02
N GLY A 73 -12.33 -1.19 -2.24
CA GLY A 73 -12.02 -1.73 -3.56
C GLY A 73 -12.37 -3.18 -3.68
N GLN A 74 -11.62 -3.87 -4.51
CA GLN A 74 -11.86 -5.25 -4.83
C GLN A 74 -10.60 -6.05 -4.59
N LEU A 75 -10.78 -7.28 -4.16
CA LEU A 75 -9.64 -8.18 -4.00
C LEU A 75 -9.38 -8.79 -5.36
N ARG A 76 -8.19 -8.64 -5.88
CA ARG A 76 -7.84 -9.14 -7.20
C ARG A 76 -6.69 -10.11 -7.11
N GLN A 77 -6.73 -11.14 -7.90
CA GLN A 77 -5.64 -12.08 -7.98
C GLN A 77 -4.66 -11.59 -9.03
N ASN A 78 -3.40 -11.59 -8.67
CA ASN A 78 -2.37 -11.15 -9.58
C ASN A 78 -1.47 -12.37 -9.86
N THR A 79 -1.45 -12.82 -11.11
CA THR A 79 -0.68 -14.00 -11.47
C THR A 79 0.57 -13.55 -12.22
N TYR A 80 1.70 -14.14 -11.88
CA TYR A 80 2.94 -13.80 -12.54
C TYR A 80 3.80 -15.06 -12.63
N GLU A 81 4.80 -15.02 -13.50
CA GLU A 81 5.70 -16.12 -13.64
C GLU A 81 7.03 -15.79 -13.03
N LYS A 82 7.58 -16.74 -12.28
CA LYS A 82 8.89 -16.57 -11.71
C LYS A 82 9.60 -17.90 -11.79
N ASP A 83 10.75 -17.90 -12.40
CA ASP A 83 11.56 -19.10 -12.55
C ASP A 83 10.76 -20.22 -13.23
N GLY A 84 9.98 -19.87 -14.20
CA GLY A 84 9.24 -20.86 -14.96
C GLY A 84 7.97 -21.37 -14.29
N GLU A 85 7.67 -20.88 -13.11
CA GLU A 85 6.49 -21.31 -12.39
C GLU A 85 5.49 -20.19 -12.29
N LYS A 86 4.23 -20.54 -12.40
CA LYS A 86 3.19 -19.55 -12.22
C LYS A 86 2.94 -19.36 -10.75
N LYS A 87 2.96 -18.12 -10.31
CA LYS A 87 2.67 -17.80 -8.94
C LYS A 87 1.57 -16.77 -8.91
N SER A 88 0.79 -16.79 -7.85
CA SER A 88 -0.26 -15.81 -7.73
C SER A 88 -0.24 -15.18 -6.36
N THR A 89 -0.70 -13.96 -6.28
CA THR A 89 -0.82 -13.25 -5.04
C THR A 89 -2.10 -12.44 -5.13
N TYR A 90 -2.51 -11.86 -4.04
CA TYR A 90 -3.71 -11.05 -4.03
C TYR A 90 -3.39 -9.61 -3.69
N ILE A 91 -4.05 -8.69 -4.35
CA ILE A 91 -3.89 -7.28 -4.07
C ILE A 91 -5.28 -6.69 -4.00
N VAL A 92 -5.39 -5.54 -3.37
CA VAL A 92 -6.63 -4.80 -3.33
C VAL A 92 -6.54 -3.72 -4.40
N ARG A 93 -7.43 -3.75 -5.37
CA ARG A 93 -7.49 -2.71 -6.36
C ARG A 93 -8.46 -1.66 -5.82
N ALA A 94 -7.94 -0.49 -5.52
CA ALA A 94 -8.74 0.54 -4.87
C ALA A 94 -9.67 1.23 -5.85
N ASP A 95 -10.93 1.30 -5.48
CA ASP A 95 -11.87 2.11 -6.22
C ASP A 95 -11.91 3.48 -5.57
N ARG A 96 -11.64 3.54 -4.28
CA ARG A 96 -11.71 4.80 -3.56
C ARG A 96 -10.74 4.76 -2.40
N VAL A 97 -10.01 5.84 -2.21
CA VAL A 97 -9.08 5.98 -1.10
C VAL A 97 -9.42 7.27 -0.38
N GLU A 98 -9.74 7.15 0.90
CA GLU A 98 -10.03 8.33 1.69
C GLU A 98 -8.87 8.59 2.62
N PHE A 99 -8.46 9.83 2.70
CA PHE A 99 -7.35 10.22 3.55
C PHE A 99 -7.94 10.61 4.90
N ILE A 100 -7.57 9.88 5.95
CA ILE A 100 -8.12 10.14 7.26
C ILE A 100 -6.98 10.41 8.21
N GLY A 101 -7.31 11.03 9.32
CA GLY A 101 -6.28 11.39 10.28
C GLY A 101 -5.52 12.62 9.87
N PRO A 102 -4.54 13.00 10.65
CA PRO A 102 -3.75 14.21 10.37
C PRO A 102 -2.89 13.99 9.16
N LYS A 103 -2.61 15.06 8.45
CA LYS A 103 -1.76 15.00 7.30
C LYS A 103 -0.34 14.70 7.72
N VAL A 104 0.29 13.77 7.02
CA VAL A 104 1.68 13.44 7.27
C VAL A 104 2.48 13.98 6.09
N GLU A 105 3.53 14.75 6.38
CA GLU A 105 4.31 15.33 5.32
C GLU A 105 5.35 14.36 4.84
N LYS A 106 5.65 14.40 3.56
CA LYS A 106 6.67 13.55 3.00
C LYS A 106 8.01 14.05 3.44
N GLN A 107 8.87 13.11 3.77
CA GLN A 107 10.21 13.49 4.14
C GLN A 107 11.02 13.66 2.90
N GLU A 108 11.97 14.57 2.97
CA GLU A 108 12.84 14.73 1.87
C GLU A 108 13.74 13.57 1.85
N ARG A 109 13.98 13.07 0.68
CA ARG A 109 14.75 11.93 0.61
C ARG A 109 16.12 12.21 0.19
N SER A 110 16.56 13.30 0.31
CA SER A 110 17.83 13.57 -0.19
C SER A 110 18.88 12.96 0.63
N GLU A 111 18.71 12.87 1.85
CA GLU A 111 19.76 12.41 2.54
C GLU A 111 19.64 11.15 3.09
N ALA A 112 20.30 10.76 3.83
CA ALA A 112 20.36 9.63 4.52
C ALA A 112 19.43 8.62 4.33
N PRO A 113 18.78 8.69 3.56
CA PRO A 113 17.72 7.83 3.44
C PRO A 113 18.10 6.49 3.07
N ASP A 114 19.17 6.36 2.56
CA ASP A 114 19.54 5.13 2.11
C ASP A 114 19.41 4.11 3.13
N ASP A 115 19.84 4.38 4.27
CA ASP A 115 19.82 3.40 5.25
C ASP A 115 18.46 2.98 5.60
N PHE A 116 17.56 3.88 5.51
CA PHE A 116 16.22 3.54 5.82
C PHE A 116 15.65 2.64 4.83
N GLN A 117 16.09 2.74 3.67
CA GLN A 117 15.56 1.95 2.66
C GLN A 117 15.74 0.56 3.02
N GLU A 118 16.85 0.21 3.47
CA GLU A 118 17.08 -1.09 3.78
C GLU A 118 16.17 -1.57 4.80
N ILE A 119 15.93 -0.82 5.77
CA ILE A 119 15.04 -1.23 6.77
C ILE A 119 13.74 -1.57 6.22
N ASN A 120 13.33 -0.83 5.30
CA ASN A 120 12.02 -1.09 4.75
C ASN A 120 11.94 -2.39 4.05
N GLU A 121 13.02 -2.86 3.62
CA GLU A 121 12.96 -4.06 2.94
C GLU A 121 12.66 -5.16 3.83
N GLU A 122 12.83 -4.98 5.06
CA GLU A 122 12.54 -6.02 5.95
C GLU A 122 11.12 -6.28 6.10
N VAL A 123 10.32 -5.45 5.62
CA VAL A 123 8.89 -5.65 5.74
C VAL A 123 8.60 -6.93 5.05
N PRO A 124 8.03 -7.87 5.72
CA PRO A 124 7.79 -9.16 5.14
C PRO A 124 6.60 -9.19 4.24
N PHE A 125 6.79 -9.55 3.08
CA PHE A 125 5.72 -9.80 2.16
C PHE A 125 6.05 -10.93 1.26
#